data_519d4a09e0b2863908a1b639d6dece34
#
_entry.id   519d4a09e0b2863908a1b639d6dece34
#
_cell.length_a   1.000
_cell.length_b   1.000
_cell.length_c   1.000
_cell.angle_alpha   90.00
_cell.angle_beta   90.00
_cell.angle_gamma   90.00
#
_symmetry.space_group_name_H-M   'P 1'
#
loop_
_entity.id
_entity.type
_entity.pdbx_description
1 polymer ?
#
loop_
_entity_poly.entity_id
_entity_poly.type
_entity_poly.pdbx_seq_one_letter_code
_entity_poly.pdbx_strand_id
1 'polypeptide(L)'
;MIKLNNITKIYNPKKSNEFEALHGVSCEIQDGEMAAIIGKSGAGKSTLLHILACIDDYQDGEYTLDGELVKNLSERQYAKIRNEKIGMVMQDFSLVEDFTALENVMIPLNFAKPKIKNKKEKALAALESVGIEELAKKPCNKLSGGQKQRVAIARAIVNEPS
;
A
#
# COMPACT_ATOMS: atom_id res chain seq x y z
N MET A 1 -0.44 11.97 -8.96
CA MET A 1 0.61 11.68 -9.99
C MET A 1 1.85 11.06 -9.34
N ILE A 2 2.38 9.97 -9.90
CA ILE A 2 3.62 9.28 -9.47
C ILE A 2 4.71 9.52 -10.51
N LYS A 3 5.92 9.92 -10.07
CA LYS A 3 7.07 10.05 -10.97
C LYS A 3 8.32 9.46 -10.32
N LEU A 4 8.97 8.57 -11.03
CA LEU A 4 10.25 7.98 -10.69
C LEU A 4 11.32 8.46 -11.67
N ASN A 5 12.46 8.84 -11.16
CA ASN A 5 13.61 9.24 -11.94
C ASN A 5 14.85 8.49 -11.44
N ASN A 6 15.35 7.55 -12.24
CA ASN A 6 16.58 6.82 -12.02
C ASN A 6 16.66 6.06 -10.68
N ILE A 7 15.56 5.46 -10.24
CA ILE A 7 15.48 4.74 -8.96
C ILE A 7 16.38 3.51 -8.96
N THR A 8 17.30 3.46 -8.02
CA THR A 8 18.20 2.32 -7.78
C THR A 8 17.96 1.75 -6.38
N LYS A 9 17.83 0.43 -6.30
CA LYS A 9 17.69 -0.30 -5.03
C LYS A 9 18.70 -1.41 -4.94
N ILE A 10 19.52 -1.35 -3.88
CA ILE A 10 20.53 -2.35 -3.56
C ILE A 10 20.20 -2.91 -2.16
N TYR A 11 20.03 -4.22 -2.07
CA TYR A 11 19.91 -4.93 -0.80
C TYR A 11 21.29 -5.36 -0.29
N ASN A 12 21.50 -5.28 1.01
CA ASN A 12 22.76 -5.65 1.68
C ASN A 12 24.02 -4.98 1.08
N PRO A 13 24.02 -3.65 0.87
CA PRO A 13 25.14 -2.98 0.24
C PRO A 13 26.46 -3.25 1.00
N LYS A 14 27.54 -3.49 0.27
CA LYS A 14 28.88 -3.79 0.79
C LYS A 14 29.00 -5.12 1.57
N LYS A 15 28.04 -6.04 1.42
CA LYS A 15 28.09 -7.39 1.99
C LYS A 15 28.29 -8.44 0.89
N SER A 16 28.70 -9.66 1.28
CA SER A 16 28.91 -10.77 0.33
C SER A 16 27.67 -11.22 -0.44
N ASN A 17 26.49 -10.88 0.07
CA ASN A 17 25.17 -11.14 -0.53
C ASN A 17 24.50 -9.85 -1.03
N GLU A 18 25.31 -8.90 -1.51
CA GLU A 18 24.81 -7.69 -2.16
C GLU A 18 24.01 -8.06 -3.41
N PHE A 19 22.87 -7.44 -3.57
CA PHE A 19 21.98 -7.66 -4.71
C PHE A 19 21.33 -6.35 -5.13
N GLU A 20 21.59 -5.93 -6.36
CA GLU A 20 20.94 -4.78 -6.97
C GLU A 20 19.59 -5.23 -7.58
N ALA A 21 18.50 -4.78 -7.00
CA ALA A 21 17.16 -5.17 -7.39
C ALA A 21 16.52 -4.22 -8.41
N LEU A 22 16.91 -2.96 -8.42
CA LEU A 22 16.47 -1.94 -9.38
C LEU A 22 17.67 -1.17 -9.92
N HIS A 23 17.77 -1.06 -11.24
CA HIS A 23 18.91 -0.52 -11.99
C HIS A 23 18.51 0.79 -12.70
N GLY A 24 18.18 1.85 -11.94
CA GLY A 24 17.85 3.15 -12.53
C GLY A 24 16.48 3.20 -13.21
N VAL A 25 15.45 2.75 -12.52
CA VAL A 25 14.07 2.74 -13.05
C VAL A 25 13.51 4.15 -13.13
N SER A 26 12.99 4.53 -14.31
CA SER A 26 12.30 5.81 -14.53
C SER A 26 10.93 5.55 -15.17
N CYS A 27 9.89 6.13 -14.60
CA CYS A 27 8.53 6.12 -15.17
C CYS A 27 7.70 7.26 -14.59
N GLU A 28 6.59 7.55 -15.26
CA GLU A 28 5.61 8.52 -14.80
C GLU A 28 4.22 7.93 -14.99
N ILE A 29 3.37 8.03 -13.95
CA ILE A 29 1.98 7.55 -13.95
C ILE A 29 1.11 8.75 -13.59
N GLN A 30 0.21 9.11 -14.49
CA GLN A 30 -0.68 10.25 -14.33
C GLN A 30 -1.86 9.93 -13.43
N ASP A 31 -2.53 10.95 -12.92
CA ASP A 31 -3.76 10.78 -12.15
C ASP A 31 -4.84 10.12 -13.03
N GLY A 32 -5.51 9.12 -12.46
CA GLY A 32 -6.52 8.32 -13.16
C GLY A 32 -5.97 7.27 -14.13
N GLU A 33 -4.64 7.15 -14.26
CA GLU A 33 -4.02 6.15 -15.12
C GLU A 33 -3.96 4.78 -14.42
N MET A 34 -4.16 3.72 -15.19
CA MET A 34 -3.92 2.34 -14.77
C MET A 34 -2.62 1.84 -15.39
N ALA A 35 -1.64 1.50 -14.56
CA ALA A 35 -0.35 0.97 -14.98
C ALA A 35 -0.16 -0.48 -14.54
N ALA A 36 0.44 -1.31 -15.40
CA ALA A 36 0.80 -2.69 -15.09
C ALA A 36 2.31 -2.87 -15.09
N ILE A 37 2.87 -3.39 -13.99
CA ILE A 37 4.28 -3.75 -13.89
C ILE A 37 4.43 -5.23 -14.25
N ILE A 38 5.03 -5.51 -15.40
CA ILE A 38 5.23 -6.86 -15.93
C ILE A 38 6.72 -7.23 -15.95
N GLY A 39 7.02 -8.51 -15.89
CA GLY A 39 8.40 -9.02 -15.94
C GLY A 39 8.53 -10.42 -15.34
N LYS A 40 9.68 -11.05 -15.54
CA LYS A 40 10.01 -12.38 -14.98
C LYS A 40 10.05 -12.36 -13.46
N SER A 41 10.01 -13.55 -12.82
CA SER A 41 10.28 -13.65 -11.38
C SER A 41 11.68 -13.11 -11.08
N GLY A 42 11.81 -12.37 -9.96
CA GLY A 42 13.07 -11.72 -9.60
C GLY A 42 13.39 -10.41 -10.31
N ALA A 43 12.56 -9.92 -11.23
CA ALA A 43 12.80 -8.66 -11.97
C ALA A 43 12.56 -7.36 -11.15
N GLY A 44 12.49 -7.42 -9.83
CA GLY A 44 12.33 -6.23 -8.99
C GLY A 44 10.92 -5.66 -8.88
N LYS A 45 9.88 -6.31 -9.45
CA LYS A 45 8.49 -5.80 -9.44
C LYS A 45 7.95 -5.51 -8.04
N SER A 46 8.11 -6.46 -7.12
CA SER A 46 7.66 -6.29 -5.72
C SER A 46 8.49 -5.22 -5.00
N THR A 47 9.80 -5.16 -5.27
CA THR A 47 10.67 -4.10 -4.74
C THR A 47 10.17 -2.72 -5.17
N LEU A 48 9.87 -2.55 -6.47
CA LEU A 48 9.33 -1.30 -6.99
C LEU A 48 8.00 -0.94 -6.34
N LEU A 49 7.07 -1.91 -6.21
CA LEU A 49 5.79 -1.70 -5.53
C LEU A 49 5.97 -1.32 -4.05
N HIS A 50 6.92 -1.92 -3.33
CA HIS A 50 7.20 -1.57 -1.93
C HIS A 50 7.76 -0.15 -1.79
N ILE A 51 8.60 0.30 -2.73
CA ILE A 51 9.09 1.69 -2.77
C ILE A 51 7.93 2.65 -3.05
N LEU A 52 7.09 2.37 -4.06
CA LEU A 52 5.91 3.17 -4.38
C LEU A 52 4.93 3.25 -3.20
N ALA A 53 4.79 2.15 -2.45
CA ALA A 53 3.96 2.10 -1.25
C ALA A 53 4.62 2.72 0.00
N CYS A 54 5.81 3.29 -0.12
CA CYS A 54 6.58 3.84 1.02
C CYS A 54 6.82 2.82 2.14
N ILE A 55 6.95 1.53 1.81
CA ILE A 55 7.28 0.43 2.74
C ILE A 55 8.79 0.19 2.77
N ASP A 56 9.45 0.35 1.63
CA ASP A 56 10.89 0.22 1.47
C ASP A 56 11.52 1.53 0.97
N ASP A 57 12.81 1.72 1.20
CA ASP A 57 13.60 2.86 0.74
C ASP A 57 14.33 2.55 -0.57
N TYR A 58 15.02 3.55 -1.11
CA TYR A 58 15.89 3.43 -2.28
C TYR A 58 17.16 4.25 -2.08
N GLN A 59 18.26 3.87 -2.74
CA GLN A 59 19.56 4.52 -2.57
C GLN A 59 19.69 5.75 -3.46
N ASP A 60 19.49 5.59 -4.77
CA ASP A 60 19.68 6.65 -5.75
C ASP A 60 18.42 6.94 -6.55
N GLY A 61 18.36 8.12 -7.14
CA GLY A 61 17.22 8.61 -7.89
C GLY A 61 16.27 9.47 -7.07
N GLU A 62 15.11 9.75 -7.66
CA GLU A 62 14.07 10.59 -7.07
C GLU A 62 12.69 9.96 -7.29
N TYR A 63 11.92 9.83 -6.23
CA TYR A 63 10.50 9.49 -6.27
C TYR A 63 9.68 10.68 -5.83
N THR A 64 8.76 11.15 -6.67
CA THR A 64 7.78 12.17 -6.28
C THR A 64 6.35 11.61 -6.35
N LEU A 65 5.57 11.93 -5.33
CA LEU A 65 4.15 11.62 -5.22
C LEU A 65 3.39 12.95 -5.10
N ASP A 66 2.51 13.24 -6.04
CA ASP A 66 1.78 14.51 -6.14
C ASP A 66 2.70 15.76 -6.10
N GLY A 67 3.88 15.66 -6.73
CA GLY A 67 4.88 16.71 -6.77
C GLY A 67 5.75 16.85 -5.51
N GLU A 68 5.48 16.08 -4.44
CA GLU A 68 6.28 16.05 -3.23
C GLU A 68 7.36 14.97 -3.29
N LEU A 69 8.62 15.32 -3.00
CA LEU A 69 9.74 14.38 -2.97
C LEU A 69 9.61 13.41 -1.80
N VAL A 70 9.59 12.12 -2.10
CA VAL A 70 9.52 11.02 -1.14
C VAL A 70 10.92 10.41 -0.97
N LYS A 71 11.79 11.10 -0.23
CA LYS A 71 13.17 10.63 0.05
C LYS A 71 13.64 11.15 1.41
N ASN A 72 14.35 10.32 2.16
CA ASN A 72 14.94 10.69 3.46
C ASN A 72 13.94 11.29 4.46
N LEU A 73 12.70 10.82 4.41
CA LEU A 73 11.65 11.23 5.33
C LEU A 73 11.79 10.48 6.67
N SER A 74 11.28 11.06 7.73
CA SER A 74 11.14 10.34 8.99
C SER A 74 10.06 9.25 8.89
N GLU A 75 10.15 8.21 9.73
CA GLU A 75 9.13 7.14 9.79
C GLU A 75 7.70 7.69 9.98
N ARG A 76 7.56 8.78 10.73
CA ARG A 76 6.28 9.45 10.94
C ARG A 76 5.73 10.08 9.66
N GLN A 77 6.60 10.64 8.82
CA GLN A 77 6.20 11.22 7.53
C GLN A 77 5.84 10.11 6.53
N TYR A 78 6.64 9.05 6.44
CA TYR A 78 6.31 7.88 5.65
C TYR A 78 4.97 7.26 6.08
N ALA A 79 4.74 7.08 7.39
CA ALA A 79 3.48 6.55 7.91
C ALA A 79 2.27 7.45 7.56
N LYS A 80 2.48 8.78 7.53
CA LYS A 80 1.45 9.72 7.10
C LYS A 80 1.11 9.54 5.63
N ILE A 81 2.12 9.49 4.74
CA ILE A 81 1.93 9.28 3.30
C ILE A 81 1.19 7.96 3.05
N ARG A 82 1.65 6.85 3.68
CA ARG A 82 0.97 5.54 3.57
C ARG A 82 -0.50 5.60 3.99
N ASN A 83 -0.80 6.34 5.04
CA ASN A 83 -2.17 6.41 5.55
C ASN A 83 -3.10 7.29 4.72
N GLU A 84 -2.58 8.41 4.20
CA GLU A 84 -3.39 9.45 3.54
C GLU A 84 -3.44 9.31 2.02
N LYS A 85 -2.34 8.83 1.39
CA LYS A 85 -2.17 8.88 -0.08
C LYS A 85 -2.10 7.51 -0.74
N ILE A 86 -1.87 6.42 0.02
CA ILE A 86 -1.59 5.11 -0.59
C ILE A 86 -2.55 4.04 -0.06
N GLY A 87 -3.28 3.41 -0.95
CA GLY A 87 -4.03 2.19 -0.68
C GLY A 87 -3.31 0.97 -1.25
N MET A 88 -2.78 0.08 -0.41
CA MET A 88 -2.05 -1.10 -0.86
C MET A 88 -2.76 -2.40 -0.49
N VAL A 89 -2.84 -3.31 -1.47
CA VAL A 89 -3.30 -4.69 -1.29
C VAL A 89 -2.10 -5.61 -1.49
N MET A 90 -1.71 -6.33 -0.43
CA MET A 90 -0.61 -7.29 -0.47
C MET A 90 -1.05 -8.63 -1.08
N GLN A 91 -0.09 -9.41 -1.61
CA GLN A 91 -0.36 -10.71 -2.22
C GLN A 91 -0.98 -11.72 -1.23
N ASP A 92 -0.58 -11.69 0.03
CA ASP A 92 -1.09 -12.51 1.13
C ASP A 92 -2.22 -11.84 1.91
N PHE A 93 -2.74 -10.70 1.39
CA PHE A 93 -3.76 -9.84 1.98
C PHE A 93 -3.35 -9.15 3.27
N SER A 94 -2.37 -9.65 4.03
CA SER A 94 -1.86 -9.12 5.31
C SER A 94 -2.99 -8.67 6.26
N LEU A 95 -4.02 -9.51 6.41
CA LEU A 95 -5.12 -9.27 7.35
C LEU A 95 -4.75 -9.75 8.75
N VAL A 96 -5.25 -9.07 9.77
CA VAL A 96 -5.22 -9.57 11.15
C VAL A 96 -6.29 -10.65 11.25
N GLU A 97 -5.90 -11.91 11.25
CA GLU A 97 -6.76 -13.08 11.08
C GLU A 97 -7.86 -13.21 12.16
N ASP A 98 -7.56 -12.83 13.40
CA ASP A 98 -8.49 -12.90 14.53
C ASP A 98 -9.43 -11.69 14.60
N PHE A 99 -9.16 -10.64 13.82
CA PHE A 99 -10.04 -9.49 13.71
C PHE A 99 -11.18 -9.80 12.72
N THR A 100 -12.32 -9.17 12.96
CA THR A 100 -13.43 -9.16 12.01
C THR A 100 -13.07 -8.39 10.73
N ALA A 101 -13.84 -8.59 9.66
CA ALA A 101 -13.72 -7.81 8.44
C ALA A 101 -13.80 -6.30 8.74
N LEU A 102 -14.77 -5.88 9.54
CA LEU A 102 -14.95 -4.48 9.95
C LEU A 102 -13.73 -3.93 10.70
N GLU A 103 -13.20 -4.67 11.69
CA GLU A 103 -12.03 -4.25 12.45
C GLU A 103 -10.80 -4.10 11.58
N ASN A 104 -10.56 -5.01 10.62
CA ASN A 104 -9.48 -4.88 9.65
C ASN A 104 -9.61 -3.60 8.80
N VAL A 105 -10.81 -3.30 8.30
CA VAL A 105 -11.05 -2.09 7.50
C VAL A 105 -10.93 -0.82 8.35
N MET A 106 -11.22 -0.88 9.63
CA MET A 106 -11.06 0.26 10.56
C MET A 106 -9.60 0.57 10.92
N ILE A 107 -8.64 -0.32 10.68
CA ILE A 107 -7.22 -0.11 11.04
C ILE A 107 -6.69 1.23 10.51
N PRO A 108 -6.74 1.55 9.20
CA PRO A 108 -6.23 2.81 8.69
C PRO A 108 -6.91 4.04 9.28
N LEU A 109 -8.23 3.96 9.51
CA LEU A 109 -9.02 5.04 10.11
C LEU A 109 -8.61 5.36 11.56
N ASN A 110 -8.02 4.39 12.27
CA ASN A 110 -7.54 4.59 13.63
C ASN A 110 -6.28 5.45 13.70
N PHE A 111 -5.50 5.46 12.62
CA PHE A 111 -4.26 6.23 12.49
C PHE A 111 -4.43 7.55 11.73
N ALA A 112 -5.60 7.78 11.11
CA ALA A 112 -5.88 9.00 10.36
C ALA A 112 -5.82 10.27 11.21
N LYS A 113 -5.34 11.36 10.61
CA LYS A 113 -5.29 12.69 11.21
C LYS A 113 -5.86 13.72 10.22
N PRO A 114 -6.82 14.58 10.64
CA PRO A 114 -7.47 14.62 11.97
C PRO A 114 -8.26 13.34 12.27
N LYS A 115 -8.59 13.14 13.55
CA LYS A 115 -9.37 11.96 13.98
C LYS A 115 -10.73 11.90 13.30
N ILE A 116 -11.03 10.79 12.67
CA ILE A 116 -12.32 10.52 12.03
C ILE A 116 -13.35 10.13 13.09
N LYS A 117 -14.52 10.79 13.11
CA LYS A 117 -15.58 10.53 14.09
C LYS A 117 -16.43 9.31 13.72
N ASN A 118 -16.76 9.12 12.44
CA ASN A 118 -17.66 8.10 11.90
C ASN A 118 -16.93 6.90 11.27
N LYS A 119 -15.87 6.40 11.92
CA LYS A 119 -15.01 5.33 11.41
C LYS A 119 -15.78 4.06 11.04
N LYS A 120 -16.74 3.66 11.90
CA LYS A 120 -17.53 2.45 11.67
C LYS A 120 -18.39 2.57 10.41
N GLU A 121 -19.03 3.72 10.22
CA GLU A 121 -19.86 3.99 9.03
C GLU A 121 -19.01 3.98 7.75
N LYS A 122 -17.86 4.66 7.76
CA LYS A 122 -16.91 4.63 6.62
C LYS A 122 -16.45 3.21 6.32
N ALA A 123 -16.08 2.43 7.34
CA ALA A 123 -15.63 1.05 7.15
C ALA A 123 -16.75 0.14 6.62
N LEU A 124 -18.00 0.32 7.06
CA LEU A 124 -19.16 -0.40 6.50
C LEU A 124 -19.39 -0.02 5.05
N ALA A 125 -19.37 1.25 4.71
CA ALA A 125 -19.52 1.72 3.32
C ALA A 125 -18.40 1.17 2.40
N ALA A 126 -17.16 1.06 2.90
CA ALA A 126 -16.08 0.42 2.16
C ALA A 126 -16.30 -1.09 1.96
N LEU A 127 -16.87 -1.81 2.94
CA LEU A 127 -17.24 -3.22 2.79
C LEU A 127 -18.42 -3.39 1.82
N GLU A 128 -19.39 -2.49 1.85
CA GLU A 128 -20.53 -2.46 0.92
C GLU A 128 -20.04 -2.25 -0.53
N SER A 129 -19.10 -1.32 -0.76
CA SER A 129 -18.57 -1.03 -2.10
C SER A 129 -17.89 -2.22 -2.76
N VAL A 130 -17.41 -3.20 -1.97
CA VAL A 130 -16.82 -4.46 -2.45
C VAL A 130 -17.78 -5.66 -2.32
N GLY A 131 -19.04 -5.42 -1.92
CA GLY A 131 -20.14 -6.40 -1.87
C GLY A 131 -19.94 -7.49 -0.81
N ILE A 132 -19.52 -7.12 0.41
CA ILE A 132 -19.35 -8.05 1.55
C ILE A 132 -19.74 -7.42 2.90
N GLU A 133 -20.64 -6.45 2.93
CA GLU A 133 -21.08 -5.79 4.17
C GLU A 133 -21.66 -6.78 5.18
N GLU A 134 -22.40 -7.80 4.72
CA GLU A 134 -22.99 -8.86 5.54
C GLU A 134 -21.95 -9.66 6.33
N LEU A 135 -20.67 -9.64 5.90
CA LEU A 135 -19.57 -10.32 6.56
C LEU A 135 -18.83 -9.44 7.57
N ALA A 136 -19.26 -8.19 7.79
CA ALA A 136 -18.57 -7.19 8.61
C ALA A 136 -18.16 -7.71 10.01
N LYS A 137 -19.01 -8.52 10.64
CA LYS A 137 -18.77 -9.09 11.98
C LYS A 137 -18.04 -10.44 11.97
N LYS A 138 -17.74 -11.00 10.79
CA LYS A 138 -17.12 -12.32 10.67
C LYS A 138 -15.59 -12.19 10.82
N PRO A 139 -14.93 -13.01 11.66
CA PRO A 139 -13.48 -13.05 11.77
C PRO A 139 -12.82 -13.44 10.44
N CYS A 140 -11.69 -12.82 10.12
CA CYS A 140 -11.01 -13.03 8.82
C CYS A 140 -10.50 -14.46 8.64
N ASN A 141 -10.13 -15.18 9.70
CA ASN A 141 -9.73 -16.59 9.64
C ASN A 141 -10.86 -17.52 9.17
N LYS A 142 -12.12 -17.07 9.20
CA LYS A 142 -13.31 -17.82 8.74
C LYS A 142 -13.79 -17.39 7.34
N LEU A 143 -13.06 -16.52 6.66
CA LEU A 143 -13.38 -16.04 5.33
C LEU A 143 -12.67 -16.89 4.25
N SER A 144 -13.31 -17.02 3.09
CA SER A 144 -12.66 -17.59 1.90
C SER A 144 -11.58 -16.64 1.36
N GLY A 145 -10.64 -17.14 0.53
CA GLY A 145 -9.59 -16.32 -0.07
C GLY A 145 -10.13 -15.10 -0.83
N GLY A 146 -11.19 -15.28 -1.63
CA GLY A 146 -11.83 -14.16 -2.33
C GLY A 146 -12.51 -13.15 -1.40
N GLN A 147 -13.09 -13.61 -0.27
CA GLN A 147 -13.64 -12.71 0.75
C GLN A 147 -12.54 -11.95 1.48
N LYS A 148 -11.42 -12.60 1.84
CA LYS A 148 -10.23 -11.94 2.42
C LYS A 148 -9.68 -10.88 1.47
N GLN A 149 -9.59 -11.18 0.17
CA GLN A 149 -9.16 -10.21 -0.83
C GLN A 149 -10.06 -8.98 -0.86
N ARG A 150 -11.38 -9.14 -0.82
CA ARG A 150 -12.32 -8.02 -0.77
C ARG A 150 -12.17 -7.19 0.51
N VAL A 151 -11.95 -7.82 1.67
CA VAL A 151 -11.64 -7.10 2.92
C VAL A 151 -10.35 -6.29 2.78
N ALA A 152 -9.30 -6.85 2.18
CA ALA A 152 -8.05 -6.14 1.94
C ALA A 152 -8.23 -4.95 0.99
N ILE A 153 -9.06 -5.09 -0.06
CA ILE A 153 -9.42 -3.99 -0.96
C ILE A 153 -10.19 -2.90 -0.19
N ALA A 154 -11.23 -3.27 0.56
CA ALA A 154 -11.98 -2.31 1.37
C ALA A 154 -11.08 -1.55 2.35
N ARG A 155 -10.13 -2.25 3.00
CA ARG A 155 -9.12 -1.63 3.88
C ARG A 155 -8.21 -0.66 3.13
N ALA A 156 -7.84 -0.98 1.89
CA ALA A 156 -6.97 -0.13 1.08
C ALA A 156 -7.64 1.18 0.65
N ILE A 157 -8.95 1.14 0.36
CA ILE A 157 -9.69 2.30 -0.16
C ILE A 157 -10.41 3.14 0.91
N VAL A 158 -10.49 2.68 2.16
CA VAL A 158 -11.33 3.30 3.20
C VAL A 158 -10.94 4.74 3.57
N ASN A 159 -9.66 5.11 3.39
CA ASN A 159 -9.16 6.47 3.56
C ASN A 159 -9.27 7.33 2.29
N GLU A 160 -9.84 6.80 1.20
CA GLU A 160 -9.96 7.50 -0.09
C GLU A 160 -8.58 8.01 -0.59
N PRO A 161 -7.58 7.10 -0.75
CA PRO A 161 -6.24 7.49 -1.18
C PRO A 161 -6.27 8.19 -2.55
N SER A 162 -5.33 9.11 -2.78
CA SER A 162 -5.23 9.92 -4.01
C SER A 162 -4.77 9.12 -5.22
#